data_7c8d5fc4809d37ae548dec1938bb34c4
#
_entry.id   7c8d5fc4809d37ae548dec1938bb34c4
#
_cell.length_a   1.000
_cell.length_b   1.000
_cell.length_c   1.000
_cell.angle_alpha   90.00
_cell.angle_beta   90.00
_cell.angle_gamma   90.00
#
_symmetry.space_group_name_H-M   'P 1'
#
loop_
_entity.id
_entity.type
_entity.pdbx_description
1 polymer ?
#
loop_
_entity_poly.entity_id
_entity_poly.type
_entity_poly.pdbx_seq_one_letter_code
_entity_poly.pdbx_strand_id
1 'polypeptide(L)'
;MTSDINRIGVTLSWQVVDFFWSIFFVIIMTVFMVATNVIYALTVLCVVPALVVVSMVFQKKILFNYRKARKYNSQITAAFNEGITGAKTIKSLGTEDFMLAEFEKTTRQMRDFSVRAATVSSIYTPLVLLLGSFATGLVLWKGGSEVRLGHTSYGTLVMFISYAVFCLKKKNPCS
;
A
#
# COMPACT_ATOMS: atom_id res chain seq x y z
N MET A 1 -12.96 -3.29 25.43
CA MET A 1 -12.25 -4.44 24.88
C MET A 1 -13.02 -5.21 23.79
N THR A 2 -14.32 -5.39 23.91
CA THR A 2 -15.16 -6.10 22.90
C THR A 2 -15.29 -5.38 21.55
N SER A 3 -15.27 -4.06 21.51
CA SER A 3 -15.38 -3.24 20.28
C SER A 3 -14.20 -3.41 19.34
N ASP A 4 -12.97 -3.53 19.87
CA ASP A 4 -11.76 -3.65 19.06
C ASP A 4 -11.64 -5.04 18.41
N ILE A 5 -12.05 -6.08 19.13
CA ILE A 5 -12.07 -7.46 18.63
C ILE A 5 -13.05 -7.60 17.46
N ASN A 6 -14.24 -7.00 17.61
CA ASN A 6 -15.25 -7.03 16.54
C ASN A 6 -14.77 -6.27 15.28
N ARG A 7 -14.12 -5.12 15.46
CA ARG A 7 -13.55 -4.33 14.36
C ARG A 7 -12.43 -5.06 13.63
N ILE A 8 -11.56 -5.75 14.37
CA ILE A 8 -10.50 -6.60 13.80
C ILE A 8 -11.11 -7.78 13.05
N GLY A 9 -12.11 -8.44 13.62
CA GLY A 9 -12.80 -9.57 13.00
C GLY A 9 -13.45 -9.20 11.66
N VAL A 10 -14.20 -8.10 11.63
CA VAL A 10 -14.85 -7.62 10.39
C VAL A 10 -13.80 -7.23 9.33
N THR A 11 -12.77 -6.50 9.71
CA THR A 11 -11.71 -6.09 8.77
C THR A 11 -10.94 -7.29 8.20
N LEU A 12 -10.60 -8.27 9.05
CA LEU A 12 -9.93 -9.50 8.62
C LEU A 12 -10.81 -10.32 7.67
N SER A 13 -12.10 -10.48 7.98
CA SER A 13 -13.04 -11.24 7.15
C SER A 13 -13.17 -10.65 5.76
N TRP A 14 -13.31 -9.33 5.65
CA TRP A 14 -13.39 -8.66 4.35
C TRP A 14 -12.07 -8.75 3.57
N GLN A 15 -10.93 -8.62 4.21
CA GLN A 15 -9.63 -8.73 3.55
C GLN A 15 -9.35 -10.15 3.04
N VAL A 16 -9.77 -11.18 3.79
CA VAL A 16 -9.62 -12.58 3.39
C VAL A 16 -10.48 -12.88 2.16
N VAL A 17 -11.75 -12.47 2.18
CA VAL A 17 -12.66 -12.62 1.03
C VAL A 17 -12.10 -11.90 -0.20
N ASP A 18 -11.65 -10.66 -0.05
CA ASP A 18 -11.05 -9.87 -1.11
C ASP A 18 -9.79 -10.52 -1.70
N PHE A 19 -8.98 -11.15 -0.86
CA PHE A 19 -7.76 -11.84 -1.28
C PHE A 19 -8.09 -13.04 -2.17
N PHE A 20 -9.01 -13.90 -1.74
CA PHE A 20 -9.44 -15.06 -2.54
C PHE A 20 -10.12 -14.64 -3.84
N TRP A 21 -11.04 -13.67 -3.76
CA TRP A 21 -11.71 -13.12 -4.94
C TRP A 21 -10.71 -12.62 -5.99
N SER A 22 -9.64 -11.95 -5.55
CA SER A 22 -8.62 -11.43 -6.46
C SER A 22 -7.77 -12.49 -7.11
N ILE A 23 -7.38 -13.50 -6.36
CA ILE A 23 -6.63 -14.64 -6.92
C ILE A 23 -7.47 -15.31 -8.00
N PHE A 24 -8.74 -15.59 -7.69
CA PHE A 24 -9.67 -16.19 -8.65
C PHE A 24 -9.82 -15.34 -9.92
N PHE A 25 -10.02 -14.04 -9.72
CA PHE A 25 -10.15 -13.11 -10.84
C PHE A 25 -8.90 -13.04 -11.72
N VAL A 26 -7.71 -12.98 -11.10
CA VAL A 26 -6.43 -12.98 -11.84
C VAL A 26 -6.24 -14.27 -12.63
N ILE A 27 -6.56 -15.43 -12.05
CA ILE A 27 -6.43 -16.72 -12.74
C ILE A 27 -7.39 -16.79 -13.93
N ILE A 28 -8.66 -16.48 -13.74
CA ILE A 28 -9.68 -16.54 -14.81
C ILE A 28 -9.29 -15.59 -15.96
N MET A 29 -8.91 -14.36 -15.64
CA MET A 29 -8.51 -13.38 -16.66
C MET A 29 -7.25 -13.81 -17.41
N THR A 30 -6.25 -14.36 -16.70
CA THR A 30 -5.02 -14.85 -17.33
C THR A 30 -5.31 -16.02 -18.31
N VAL A 31 -6.15 -16.97 -17.88
CA VAL A 31 -6.55 -18.11 -18.72
C VAL A 31 -7.29 -17.60 -19.98
N PHE A 32 -8.23 -16.68 -19.81
CA PHE A 32 -8.98 -16.10 -20.91
C PHE A 32 -8.08 -15.32 -21.88
N MET A 33 -7.10 -14.56 -21.38
CA MET A 33 -6.13 -13.82 -22.19
C MET A 33 -5.25 -14.76 -23.00
N VAL A 34 -4.76 -15.85 -22.41
CA VAL A 34 -3.92 -16.85 -23.10
C VAL A 34 -4.74 -17.58 -24.18
N ALA A 35 -6.01 -17.87 -23.91
CA ALA A 35 -6.89 -18.55 -24.87
C ALA A 35 -7.24 -17.68 -26.10
N THR A 36 -7.26 -16.35 -25.93
CA THR A 36 -7.58 -15.44 -27.04
C THR A 36 -6.35 -15.04 -27.85
N ASN A 37 -5.24 -14.68 -27.21
CA ASN A 37 -3.99 -14.36 -27.92
C ASN A 37 -2.77 -14.38 -26.97
N VAL A 38 -1.87 -15.33 -27.17
CA VAL A 38 -0.71 -15.55 -26.31
C VAL A 38 0.27 -14.37 -26.32
N ILE A 39 0.42 -13.67 -27.43
CA ILE A 39 1.37 -12.54 -27.56
C ILE A 39 0.92 -11.38 -26.69
N TYR A 40 -0.39 -11.08 -26.64
CA TYR A 40 -0.96 -10.05 -25.77
C TYR A 40 -0.89 -10.44 -24.30
N ALA A 41 -1.22 -11.68 -23.98
CA ALA A 41 -1.11 -12.21 -22.63
C ALA A 41 0.33 -12.02 -22.10
N LEU A 42 1.34 -12.32 -22.90
CA LEU A 42 2.75 -12.18 -22.53
C LEU A 42 3.14 -10.71 -22.29
N THR A 43 2.66 -9.79 -23.12
CA THR A 43 2.93 -8.35 -22.96
C THR A 43 2.37 -7.82 -21.64
N VAL A 44 1.13 -8.16 -21.31
CA VAL A 44 0.48 -7.75 -20.05
C VAL A 44 1.14 -8.44 -18.85
N LEU A 45 1.46 -9.73 -18.98
CA LEU A 45 2.11 -10.51 -17.92
C LEU A 45 3.52 -9.96 -17.60
N CYS A 46 4.23 -9.39 -18.55
CA CYS A 46 5.53 -8.76 -18.33
C CYS A 46 5.45 -7.48 -17.47
N VAL A 47 4.34 -6.75 -17.51
CA VAL A 47 4.14 -5.53 -16.69
C VAL A 47 3.86 -5.86 -15.23
N VAL A 48 3.21 -6.99 -14.98
CA VAL A 48 2.83 -7.40 -13.59
C VAL A 48 4.05 -7.55 -12.67
N PRO A 49 5.13 -8.28 -13.02
CA PRO A 49 6.29 -8.40 -12.15
C PRO A 49 6.99 -7.06 -11.89
N ALA A 50 7.03 -6.16 -12.87
CA ALA A 50 7.58 -4.81 -12.65
C ALA A 50 6.80 -4.06 -11.56
N LEU A 51 5.47 -4.10 -11.61
CA LEU A 51 4.61 -3.51 -10.58
C LEU A 51 4.79 -4.18 -9.21
N VAL A 52 4.97 -5.51 -9.18
CA VAL A 52 5.21 -6.25 -7.93
C VAL A 52 6.53 -5.82 -7.29
N VAL A 53 7.61 -5.73 -8.05
CA VAL A 53 8.93 -5.31 -7.53
C VAL A 53 8.88 -3.90 -6.97
N VAL A 54 8.33 -2.94 -7.71
CA VAL A 54 8.17 -1.56 -7.25
C VAL A 54 7.37 -1.52 -5.94
N SER A 55 6.25 -2.22 -5.88
CA SER A 55 5.42 -2.27 -4.67
C SER A 55 6.13 -2.87 -3.47
N MET A 56 6.88 -3.96 -3.64
CA MET A 56 7.61 -4.59 -2.55
C MET A 56 8.67 -3.67 -1.95
N VAL A 57 9.39 -2.92 -2.79
CA VAL A 57 10.42 -1.98 -2.35
C VAL A 57 9.80 -0.84 -1.54
N PHE A 58 8.72 -0.25 -2.05
CA PHE A 58 8.05 0.86 -1.36
C PHE A 58 7.37 0.40 -0.06
N GLN A 59 6.67 -0.72 -0.08
CA GLN A 59 6.00 -1.27 1.12
C GLN A 59 6.99 -1.56 2.25
N LYS A 60 8.17 -2.13 1.96
CA LYS A 60 9.21 -2.35 2.97
C LYS A 60 9.65 -1.05 3.63
N LYS A 61 9.90 0.00 2.84
CA LYS A 61 10.30 1.32 3.36
C LYS A 61 9.21 1.98 4.19
N ILE A 62 7.97 1.95 3.70
CA ILE A 62 6.80 2.50 4.39
C ILE A 62 6.61 1.79 5.73
N LEU A 63 6.57 0.44 5.72
CA LEU A 63 6.35 -0.37 6.91
C LEU A 63 7.45 -0.17 7.95
N PHE A 64 8.71 -0.06 7.52
CA PHE A 64 9.84 0.20 8.43
C PHE A 64 9.65 1.55 9.16
N ASN A 65 9.32 2.62 8.44
CA ASN A 65 9.13 3.93 9.02
C ASN A 65 7.90 3.96 9.96
N TYR A 66 6.78 3.33 9.58
CA TYR A 66 5.60 3.22 10.44
C TYR A 66 5.89 2.43 11.73
N ARG A 67 6.65 1.33 11.66
CA ARG A 67 7.03 0.57 12.85
C ARG A 67 7.88 1.40 13.80
N LYS A 68 8.81 2.19 13.26
CA LYS A 68 9.62 3.13 14.06
C LYS A 68 8.76 4.22 14.70
N ALA A 69 7.87 4.85 13.93
CA ALA A 69 6.95 5.85 14.44
C ALA A 69 6.06 5.30 15.57
N ARG A 70 5.51 4.09 15.42
CA ARG A 70 4.73 3.42 16.47
C ARG A 70 5.56 3.13 17.73
N LYS A 71 6.81 2.71 17.58
CA LYS A 71 7.70 2.48 18.72
C LYS A 71 7.90 3.78 19.51
N TYR A 72 8.21 4.87 18.84
CA TYR A 72 8.36 6.17 19.51
C TYR A 72 7.05 6.69 20.12
N ASN A 73 5.92 6.48 19.45
CA ASN A 73 4.61 6.81 20.01
C ASN A 73 4.33 6.06 21.33
N SER A 74 4.68 4.77 21.39
CA SER A 74 4.56 3.99 22.64
C SER A 74 5.48 4.52 23.74
N GLN A 75 6.70 4.95 23.40
CA GLN A 75 7.64 5.56 24.35
C GLN A 75 7.11 6.91 24.88
N ILE A 76 6.52 7.73 24.01
CA ILE A 76 5.88 9.00 24.40
C ILE A 76 4.75 8.73 25.38
N THR A 77 3.88 7.76 25.10
CA THR A 77 2.77 7.39 25.98
C THR A 77 3.27 6.90 27.34
N ALA A 78 4.34 6.08 27.35
CA ALA A 78 4.94 5.61 28.60
C ALA A 78 5.54 6.77 29.40
N ALA A 79 6.35 7.62 28.76
CA ALA A 79 6.96 8.79 29.41
C ALA A 79 5.91 9.78 29.94
N PHE A 80 4.80 9.95 29.22
CA PHE A 80 3.68 10.77 29.66
C PHE A 80 3.01 10.21 30.93
N ASN A 81 2.74 8.89 30.93
CA ASN A 81 2.17 8.23 32.11
C ASN A 81 3.12 8.27 33.32
N GLU A 82 4.43 8.06 33.08
CA GLU A 82 5.46 8.15 34.11
C GLU A 82 5.57 9.59 34.65
N GLY A 83 5.54 10.59 33.77
CA GLY A 83 5.55 12.01 34.16
C GLY A 83 4.35 12.41 35.01
N ILE A 84 3.14 11.92 34.69
CA ILE A 84 1.95 12.18 35.49
C ILE A 84 2.04 11.49 36.86
N THR A 85 2.38 10.20 36.86
CA THR A 85 2.43 9.40 38.10
C THR A 85 3.57 9.85 39.01
N GLY A 86 4.73 10.20 38.41
CA GLY A 86 5.95 10.63 39.10
C GLY A 86 6.07 12.14 39.34
N ALA A 87 5.06 12.96 38.98
CA ALA A 87 5.17 14.42 38.96
C ALA A 87 5.66 15.01 40.33
N LYS A 88 5.23 14.45 41.44
CA LYS A 88 5.67 14.87 42.79
C LYS A 88 7.14 14.59 43.03
N THR A 89 7.64 13.42 42.58
CA THR A 89 9.04 12.98 42.70
C THR A 89 9.94 13.78 41.78
N ILE A 90 9.53 13.99 40.54
CA ILE A 90 10.25 14.79 39.55
C ILE A 90 10.47 16.21 40.08
N LYS A 91 9.44 16.81 40.61
CA LYS A 91 9.49 18.15 41.17
C LYS A 91 10.36 18.23 42.44
N SER A 92 10.35 17.20 43.28
CA SER A 92 11.20 17.19 44.49
C SER A 92 12.69 16.98 44.16
N LEU A 93 13.01 16.33 43.06
CA LEU A 93 14.36 16.04 42.60
C LEU A 93 14.92 17.12 41.66
N GLY A 94 14.08 18.07 41.18
CA GLY A 94 14.48 19.12 40.24
C GLY A 94 14.94 18.59 38.88
N THR A 95 14.44 17.43 38.43
CA THR A 95 14.84 16.80 37.17
C THR A 95 13.89 17.13 36.01
N GLU A 96 13.10 18.17 36.11
CA GLU A 96 12.08 18.59 35.11
C GLU A 96 12.69 18.86 33.76
N ASP A 97 13.81 19.61 33.70
CA ASP A 97 14.46 19.98 32.42
C ASP A 97 15.04 18.75 31.69
N PHE A 98 15.60 17.81 32.43
CA PHE A 98 16.13 16.56 31.86
C PHE A 98 15.00 15.73 31.22
N MET A 99 13.90 15.54 31.94
CA MET A 99 12.74 14.77 31.43
C MET A 99 12.10 15.47 30.24
N LEU A 100 12.01 16.79 30.26
CA LEU A 100 11.48 17.57 29.14
C LEU A 100 12.36 17.40 27.88
N ALA A 101 13.67 17.47 28.03
CA ALA A 101 14.61 17.30 26.91
C ALA A 101 14.53 15.88 26.30
N GLU A 102 14.40 14.86 27.12
CA GLU A 102 14.25 13.48 26.66
C GLU A 102 12.90 13.25 25.94
N PHE A 103 11.83 13.81 26.50
CA PHE A 103 10.50 13.78 25.89
C PHE A 103 10.49 14.50 24.53
N GLU A 104 11.09 15.69 24.46
CA GLU A 104 11.20 16.44 23.22
C GLU A 104 12.00 15.69 22.14
N LYS A 105 13.12 15.07 22.52
CA LYS A 105 13.92 14.22 21.62
C LYS A 105 13.11 13.06 21.04
N THR A 106 12.35 12.38 21.87
CA THR A 106 11.52 11.24 21.47
C THR A 106 10.37 11.67 20.55
N THR A 107 9.75 12.82 20.86
CA THR A 107 8.68 13.42 20.04
C THR A 107 9.21 13.86 18.68
N ARG A 108 10.38 14.46 18.60
CA ARG A 108 11.05 14.82 17.33
C ARG A 108 11.31 13.56 16.49
N GLN A 109 11.83 12.50 17.09
CA GLN A 109 12.07 11.23 16.38
C GLN A 109 10.78 10.61 15.84
N MET A 110 9.71 10.59 16.64
CA MET A 110 8.40 10.14 16.17
C MET A 110 7.92 10.94 14.96
N ARG A 111 7.99 12.27 15.05
CA ARG A 111 7.62 13.17 13.95
C ARG A 111 8.41 12.86 12.68
N ASP A 112 9.74 12.73 12.80
CA ASP A 112 10.62 12.53 11.65
C ASP A 112 10.33 11.19 10.93
N PHE A 113 10.09 10.11 11.67
CA PHE A 113 9.70 8.83 11.08
C PHE A 113 8.29 8.88 10.49
N SER A 114 7.35 9.57 11.13
CA SER A 114 5.98 9.75 10.61
C SER A 114 5.99 10.55 9.31
N VAL A 115 6.73 11.66 9.25
CA VAL A 115 6.88 12.47 8.04
C VAL A 115 7.54 11.66 6.92
N ARG A 116 8.61 10.91 7.21
CA ARG A 116 9.25 10.03 6.20
C ARG A 116 8.30 8.97 5.70
N ALA A 117 7.52 8.35 6.56
CA ALA A 117 6.51 7.36 6.15
C ALA A 117 5.46 7.99 5.23
N ALA A 118 4.94 9.17 5.60
CA ALA A 118 3.96 9.91 4.81
C ALA A 118 4.53 10.33 3.44
N THR A 119 5.77 10.86 3.40
CA THR A 119 6.43 11.27 2.16
C THR A 119 6.63 10.10 1.21
N VAL A 120 7.14 8.97 1.71
CA VAL A 120 7.33 7.77 0.87
C VAL A 120 5.99 7.23 0.36
N SER A 121 4.94 7.26 1.19
CA SER A 121 3.58 6.86 0.80
C SER A 121 3.00 7.81 -0.26
N SER A 122 3.20 9.11 -0.11
CA SER A 122 2.71 10.12 -1.06
C SER A 122 3.37 10.02 -2.45
N ILE A 123 4.63 9.61 -2.51
CA ILE A 123 5.34 9.38 -3.78
C ILE A 123 4.90 8.05 -4.41
N TYR A 124 4.63 7.03 -3.59
CA TYR A 124 4.25 5.71 -4.06
C TYR A 124 2.95 5.73 -4.87
N THR A 125 1.93 6.44 -4.39
CA THR A 125 0.61 6.47 -5.04
C THR A 125 0.64 7.03 -6.47
N PRO A 126 1.22 8.22 -6.74
CA PRO A 126 1.34 8.73 -8.11
C PRO A 126 2.20 7.84 -9.01
N LEU A 127 3.27 7.25 -8.46
CA LEU A 127 4.15 6.38 -9.23
C LEU A 127 3.43 5.12 -9.72
N VAL A 128 2.63 4.49 -8.86
CA VAL A 128 1.80 3.32 -9.26
C VAL A 128 0.76 3.72 -10.29
N LEU A 129 0.11 4.89 -10.14
CA LEU A 129 -0.85 5.38 -11.11
C LEU A 129 -0.21 5.66 -12.48
N LEU A 130 0.99 6.26 -12.51
CA LEU A 130 1.74 6.50 -13.74
C LEU A 130 2.09 5.19 -14.44
N LEU A 131 2.65 4.22 -13.70
CA LEU A 131 2.98 2.91 -14.26
C LEU A 131 1.75 2.21 -14.84
N GLY A 132 0.64 2.32 -14.18
CA GLY A 132 -0.61 1.73 -14.63
C GLY A 132 -1.22 2.41 -15.84
N SER A 133 -1.20 3.72 -15.87
CA SER A 133 -1.63 4.48 -17.05
C SER A 133 -0.76 4.17 -18.26
N PHE A 134 0.55 4.02 -18.06
CA PHE A 134 1.47 3.61 -19.11
C PHE A 134 1.18 2.19 -19.61
N ALA A 135 0.95 1.24 -18.70
CA ALA A 135 0.57 -0.12 -19.05
C ALA A 135 -0.75 -0.17 -19.85
N THR A 136 -1.76 0.59 -19.40
CA THR A 136 -3.05 0.71 -20.11
C THR A 136 -2.87 1.33 -21.49
N GLY A 137 -2.03 2.36 -21.63
CA GLY A 137 -1.69 2.97 -22.91
C GLY A 137 -1.03 2.00 -23.90
N LEU A 138 -0.11 1.15 -23.40
CA LEU A 138 0.53 0.11 -24.23
C LEU A 138 -0.48 -0.94 -24.72
N VAL A 139 -1.38 -1.37 -23.84
CA VAL A 139 -2.44 -2.33 -24.20
C VAL A 139 -3.38 -1.75 -25.25
N LEU A 140 -3.77 -0.47 -25.07
CA LEU A 140 -4.62 0.23 -26.04
C LEU A 140 -3.93 0.40 -27.39
N TRP A 141 -2.65 0.78 -27.39
CA TRP A 141 -1.92 0.99 -28.65
C TRP A 141 -1.78 -0.31 -29.43
N LYS A 142 -1.25 -1.36 -28.79
CA LYS A 142 -1.10 -2.67 -29.44
C LYS A 142 -2.44 -3.34 -29.75
N GLY A 143 -3.37 -3.35 -28.79
CA GLY A 143 -4.70 -3.94 -28.98
C GLY A 143 -5.53 -3.24 -30.05
N GLY A 144 -5.45 -1.90 -30.13
CA GLY A 144 -6.14 -1.13 -31.17
C GLY A 144 -5.62 -1.41 -32.57
N SER A 145 -4.30 -1.68 -32.75
CA SER A 145 -3.74 -2.05 -34.03
C SER A 145 -4.23 -3.41 -34.52
N GLU A 146 -4.38 -4.37 -33.64
CA GLU A 146 -4.85 -5.74 -33.98
C GLU A 146 -6.36 -5.82 -34.22
N VAL A 147 -7.14 -5.00 -33.52
CA VAL A 147 -8.56 -4.88 -33.82
C VAL A 147 -8.78 -4.30 -35.21
N ARG A 148 -7.94 -3.35 -35.66
CA ARG A 148 -7.97 -2.82 -37.04
C ARG A 148 -7.61 -3.88 -38.08
N LEU A 149 -6.75 -4.83 -37.74
CA LEU A 149 -6.35 -5.95 -38.61
C LEU A 149 -7.36 -7.12 -38.56
N GLY A 150 -8.42 -7.03 -37.76
CA GLY A 150 -9.46 -8.04 -37.64
C GLY A 150 -9.09 -9.28 -36.82
N HIS A 151 -7.91 -9.29 -36.18
CA HIS A 151 -7.42 -10.43 -35.40
C HIS A 151 -7.97 -10.51 -33.98
N THR A 152 -8.58 -9.44 -33.46
CA THR A 152 -9.09 -9.38 -32.08
C THR A 152 -10.42 -8.64 -32.02
N SER A 153 -11.37 -9.14 -31.20
CA SER A 153 -12.66 -8.48 -30.99
C SER A 153 -12.52 -7.27 -30.06
N TYR A 154 -13.36 -6.25 -30.27
CA TYR A 154 -13.51 -5.09 -29.37
C TYR A 154 -13.77 -5.51 -27.91
N GLY A 155 -14.57 -6.56 -27.70
CA GLY A 155 -14.86 -7.09 -26.36
C GLY A 155 -13.61 -7.59 -25.63
N THR A 156 -12.69 -8.23 -26.32
CA THR A 156 -11.43 -8.70 -25.78
C THR A 156 -10.52 -7.53 -25.35
N LEU A 157 -10.48 -6.45 -26.15
CA LEU A 157 -9.72 -5.24 -25.82
C LEU A 157 -10.26 -4.59 -24.53
N VAL A 158 -11.57 -4.47 -24.40
CA VAL A 158 -12.22 -3.92 -23.19
C VAL A 158 -11.92 -4.76 -21.95
N MET A 159 -11.91 -6.08 -22.08
CA MET A 159 -11.50 -6.98 -20.98
C MET A 159 -10.07 -6.77 -20.54
N PHE A 160 -9.12 -6.59 -21.46
CA PHE A 160 -7.70 -6.33 -21.13
C PHE A 160 -7.53 -5.01 -20.38
N ILE A 161 -8.25 -3.96 -20.79
CA ILE A 161 -8.26 -2.66 -20.12
C ILE A 161 -8.82 -2.81 -18.70
N SER A 162 -9.94 -3.50 -18.56
CA SER A 162 -10.58 -3.74 -17.24
C SER A 162 -9.65 -4.51 -16.30
N TYR A 163 -8.88 -5.48 -16.81
CA TYR A 163 -7.89 -6.21 -16.03
C TYR A 163 -6.75 -5.29 -15.54
N ALA A 164 -6.18 -4.50 -16.44
CA ALA A 164 -5.11 -3.56 -16.09
C ALA A 164 -5.58 -2.55 -15.03
N VAL A 165 -6.77 -1.97 -15.20
CA VAL A 165 -7.39 -1.04 -14.23
C VAL A 165 -7.69 -1.72 -12.90
N PHE A 166 -8.19 -2.96 -12.92
CA PHE A 166 -8.48 -3.72 -11.69
C PHE A 166 -7.23 -4.02 -10.89
N CYS A 167 -6.15 -4.46 -11.53
CA CYS A 167 -4.86 -4.68 -10.87
C CYS A 167 -4.32 -3.41 -10.21
N LEU A 168 -4.53 -2.25 -10.82
CA LEU A 168 -4.15 -0.95 -10.29
C LEU A 168 -4.99 -0.51 -9.10
N LYS A 169 -6.31 -0.62 -9.21
CA LYS A 169 -7.25 -0.24 -8.16
C LYS A 169 -7.05 -1.05 -6.88
N LYS A 170 -6.76 -2.34 -7.01
CA LYS A 170 -6.57 -3.22 -5.86
C LYS A 170 -5.26 -2.98 -5.11
N LYS A 171 -4.27 -2.39 -5.73
CA LYS A 171 -2.98 -2.11 -5.10
C LYS A 171 -2.95 -0.81 -4.28
N ASN A 172 -4.03 -0.02 -4.30
CA ASN A 172 -4.21 1.16 -3.47
C ASN A 172 -5.15 0.86 -2.28
N PRO A 173 -4.66 0.30 -1.15
CA PRO A 173 -5.48 0.01 0.03
C PRO A 173 -5.75 1.26 0.90
N CYS A 174 -5.50 2.46 0.38
CA CYS A 174 -5.72 3.73 1.08
C CYS A 174 -6.90 4.51 0.46
N SER A 175 -8.10 3.98 0.62
CA SER A 175 -9.36 4.73 0.56
C SER A 175 -10.23 4.20 1.69
#